data_e2d1b61be774ee6dfb869e5dbd97eee4
#
_entry.id   e2d1b61be774ee6dfb869e5dbd97eee4
#
_cell.length_a   1.000
_cell.length_b   1.000
_cell.length_c   1.000
_cell.angle_alpha   90.00
_cell.angle_beta   90.00
_cell.angle_gamma   90.00
#
_symmetry.space_group_name_H-M   'P 1'
#
loop_
_entity.id
_entity.type
_entity.pdbx_description
1 polymer ?
#
loop_
_entity_poly.entity_id
_entity_poly.type
_entity_poly.pdbx_seq_one_letter_code
_entity_poly.pdbx_strand_id
1 'polypeptide(L)'
;QFNGETYHLFSKQFCQEMSKSLDERIWKPELSIIEGEEVIPMRDTELYLKRRKKRFMRDIRLCLRRIAYASSVDLDTHLQWQRWMTRTRAMDEHLKDLFSNGISTPDGGKFGGKGFRSTWQEGVVGCATSLNRAIDLPPENRHQADIIAPMIRDVGLALAVGQTPLEIFAAQMGKSGSYMDGGNLDSGGRDLHIGNWEKGVLPPTAPLPIASATATGVALAAKLLRINRFHLAPVGEGCSSNGEFWEAMNLAGARGLPIAFMIQNNQIALDTFTVGQSGAETFGDKGHAMGIPSWTIDGSDPLQFHASTAASREYALDGGGPTLIHVETMRGCGHAHHHDDLYLGSVTGNPPGYVGRELLSYWAEKDPLPNHRDYCLSIGANEKQLISMEEEEQAIVDAARKKMEEMPWPEGNTVTKGVTSRHDAETHTEQFERFEKEGGEILSGPLKDGDLAIEFSNASNSSTYGRAIQNAMVALAERHGDDIVFMGEDMEVAGAFGMNSSLKAKGHSGKLLDMPLSESIIINSATGAALGGMRPVAEIQFGGFAALAMNALVNNAAQLRWRWGADVPLTIRIPLGAKTRSGPFHANMIESWFVNDPGLTIVFPSNPQDAYDLLIESHELNDPV
;
A
#
# COMPACT_ATOMS: atom_id res chain seq x y z
N GLN A 1 -15.13 -6.90 35.20
CA GLN A 1 -15.59 -6.50 33.84
C GLN A 1 -15.92 -5.01 33.89
N PHE A 2 -15.07 -4.18 33.31
CA PHE A 2 -15.37 -2.77 33.10
C PHE A 2 -16.24 -2.65 31.85
N ASN A 3 -17.44 -2.11 31.97
CA ASN A 3 -18.19 -1.72 30.78
C ASN A 3 -17.52 -0.49 30.13
N GLY A 4 -17.76 -0.23 28.86
CA GLY A 4 -17.08 0.83 28.12
C GLY A 4 -17.19 2.24 28.73
N GLU A 5 -18.30 2.56 29.40
CA GLU A 5 -18.50 3.86 30.09
C GLU A 5 -17.61 3.99 31.33
N THR A 6 -17.53 2.93 32.15
CA THR A 6 -16.69 2.92 33.37
C THR A 6 -15.21 3.04 33.00
N TYR A 7 -14.80 2.39 31.90
CA TYR A 7 -13.45 2.51 31.37
C TYR A 7 -13.13 3.92 30.86
N HIS A 8 -14.05 4.54 30.15
CA HIS A 8 -13.85 5.90 29.61
C HIS A 8 -13.69 6.92 30.75
N LEU A 9 -14.47 6.79 31.82
CA LEU A 9 -14.35 7.62 33.03
C LEU A 9 -13.02 7.40 33.73
N PHE A 10 -12.64 6.13 33.97
CA PHE A 10 -11.36 5.77 34.61
C PHE A 10 -10.16 6.27 33.80
N SER A 11 -10.16 6.04 32.49
CA SER A 11 -9.09 6.51 31.61
C SER A 11 -8.95 8.03 31.62
N LYS A 12 -10.05 8.77 31.61
CA LYS A 12 -10.06 10.23 31.67
C LYS A 12 -9.50 10.74 33.01
N GLN A 13 -9.96 10.18 34.10
CA GLN A 13 -9.53 10.55 35.46
C GLN A 13 -8.05 10.20 35.68
N PHE A 14 -7.63 8.97 35.33
CA PHE A 14 -6.24 8.54 35.39
C PHE A 14 -5.31 9.44 34.55
N CYS A 15 -5.68 9.79 33.34
CA CYS A 15 -4.89 10.70 32.51
C CYS A 15 -4.81 12.13 33.10
N GLN A 16 -5.86 12.61 33.75
CA GLN A 16 -5.86 13.91 34.40
C GLN A 16 -4.93 13.93 35.60
N GLU A 17 -5.01 12.92 36.49
CA GLU A 17 -4.15 12.79 37.66
C GLU A 17 -2.68 12.57 37.29
N MET A 18 -2.42 11.74 36.28
CA MET A 18 -1.07 11.52 35.73
C MET A 18 -0.50 12.82 35.17
N SER A 19 -1.29 13.56 34.37
CA SER A 19 -0.86 14.84 33.81
C SER A 19 -0.49 15.85 34.89
N LYS A 20 -1.32 15.94 35.97
CA LYS A 20 -1.07 16.81 37.11
C LYS A 20 0.20 16.39 37.87
N SER A 21 0.36 15.10 38.15
CA SER A 21 1.56 14.57 38.81
C SER A 21 2.84 14.79 38.01
N LEU A 22 2.77 14.69 36.69
CA LEU A 22 3.89 15.00 35.79
C LEU A 22 4.26 16.48 35.86
N ASP A 23 3.28 17.40 35.84
CA ASP A 23 3.52 18.84 35.98
C ASP A 23 4.17 19.21 37.30
N GLU A 24 3.76 18.55 38.40
CA GLU A 24 4.26 18.84 39.75
C GLU A 24 5.65 18.25 40.04
N ARG A 25 6.01 17.10 39.42
CA ARG A 25 7.18 16.30 39.81
C ARG A 25 8.29 16.21 38.78
N ILE A 26 7.95 16.15 37.48
CA ILE A 26 8.89 15.79 36.41
C ILE A 26 9.13 16.95 35.47
N TRP A 27 8.12 17.78 35.22
CA TRP A 27 8.17 18.82 34.19
C TRP A 27 8.36 20.22 34.74
N LYS A 28 9.07 20.35 35.91
CA LYS A 28 9.40 21.66 36.45
C LYS A 28 10.39 22.37 35.50
N PRO A 29 10.18 23.65 35.18
CA PRO A 29 11.07 24.43 34.32
C PRO A 29 12.54 24.43 34.78
N GLU A 30 12.77 24.28 36.07
CA GLU A 30 14.10 24.30 36.70
C GLU A 30 14.99 23.08 36.36
N LEU A 31 14.36 21.96 35.88
CA LEU A 31 15.09 20.78 35.39
C LEU A 31 15.33 20.80 33.88
N SER A 32 14.94 21.85 33.21
CA SER A 32 14.82 21.89 31.75
C SER A 32 15.98 22.54 30.99
N ILE A 33 17.00 23.01 31.68
CA ILE A 33 18.19 23.53 31.01
C ILE A 33 19.08 22.33 30.64
N ILE A 34 18.86 21.79 29.46
CA ILE A 34 19.84 20.91 28.80
C ILE A 34 20.88 21.86 28.20
N GLU A 35 22.05 21.92 28.83
CA GLU A 35 23.20 22.67 28.27
C GLU A 35 23.46 22.21 26.83
N GLY A 36 23.43 23.14 25.89
CA GLY A 36 23.76 22.88 24.49
C GLY A 36 22.60 22.75 23.51
N GLU A 37 21.33 22.89 23.92
CA GLU A 37 20.23 23.00 22.93
C GLU A 37 20.27 24.39 22.23
N GLU A 38 20.43 24.39 20.91
CA GLU A 38 20.24 25.59 20.10
C GLU A 38 18.79 26.07 20.23
N VAL A 39 18.60 27.24 20.79
CA VAL A 39 17.31 27.91 20.87
C VAL A 39 17.07 28.61 19.53
N ILE A 40 16.34 27.94 18.64
CA ILE A 40 15.83 28.58 17.44
C ILE A 40 14.34 28.92 17.61
N PRO A 41 13.81 29.93 16.91
CA PRO A 41 12.37 30.21 16.91
C PRO A 41 11.59 28.92 16.65
N MET A 42 10.57 28.62 17.46
CA MET A 42 9.76 27.39 17.43
C MET A 42 10.40 26.13 18.06
N ARG A 43 11.61 26.20 18.63
CA ARG A 43 12.27 25.11 19.38
C ARG A 43 12.80 25.59 20.74
N ASP A 44 12.06 26.50 21.39
CA ASP A 44 12.38 26.83 22.77
C ASP A 44 12.12 25.62 23.71
N THR A 45 12.84 25.59 24.82
CA THR A 45 12.80 24.49 25.79
C THR A 45 11.38 24.24 26.32
N GLU A 46 10.59 25.29 26.54
CA GLU A 46 9.21 25.16 27.02
C GLU A 46 8.33 24.45 26.01
N LEU A 47 8.41 24.83 24.72
CA LEU A 47 7.65 24.19 23.65
C LEU A 47 8.08 22.74 23.44
N TYR A 48 9.38 22.46 23.53
CA TYR A 48 9.94 21.10 23.46
C TYR A 48 9.36 20.21 24.58
N LEU A 49 9.38 20.67 25.81
CA LEU A 49 8.82 19.94 26.96
C LEU A 49 7.30 19.74 26.83
N LYS A 50 6.57 20.76 26.39
CA LYS A 50 5.12 20.63 26.09
C LYS A 50 4.85 19.55 25.04
N ARG A 51 5.67 19.50 23.98
CA ARG A 51 5.55 18.48 22.93
C ARG A 51 5.86 17.08 23.45
N ARG A 52 6.93 16.92 24.23
CA ARG A 52 7.27 15.62 24.88
C ARG A 52 6.17 15.15 25.80
N LYS A 53 5.66 16.02 26.66
CA LYS A 53 4.52 15.72 27.52
C LYS A 53 3.29 15.28 26.70
N LYS A 54 2.96 16.02 25.64
CA LYS A 54 1.84 15.68 24.76
C LYS A 54 2.02 14.29 24.13
N ARG A 55 3.23 13.96 23.66
CA ARG A 55 3.53 12.62 23.12
C ARG A 55 3.38 11.54 24.17
N PHE A 56 3.97 11.70 25.35
CA PHE A 56 3.88 10.75 26.43
C PHE A 56 2.43 10.49 26.86
N MET A 57 1.62 11.54 27.04
CA MET A 57 0.21 11.42 27.38
C MET A 57 -0.61 10.75 26.26
N ARG A 58 -0.26 10.99 25.00
CA ARG A 58 -0.84 10.29 23.85
C ARG A 58 -0.57 8.78 23.95
N ASP A 59 0.68 8.40 24.18
CA ASP A 59 1.10 7.00 24.19
C ASP A 59 0.46 6.23 25.37
N ILE A 60 0.31 6.89 26.53
CA ILE A 60 -0.47 6.34 27.65
C ILE A 60 -1.94 6.12 27.23
N ARG A 61 -2.59 7.09 26.59
CA ARG A 61 -3.99 6.94 26.16
C ARG A 61 -4.14 5.78 25.17
N LEU A 62 -3.22 5.64 24.24
CA LEU A 62 -3.22 4.52 23.29
C LEU A 62 -3.00 3.18 23.99
N CYS A 63 -2.14 3.12 25.01
CA CYS A 63 -1.97 1.93 25.84
C CYS A 63 -3.27 1.56 26.55
N LEU A 64 -3.92 2.53 27.21
CA LEU A 64 -5.19 2.31 27.89
C LEU A 64 -6.31 1.89 26.91
N ARG A 65 -6.38 2.49 25.71
CA ARG A 65 -7.33 2.07 24.66
C ARG A 65 -7.13 0.61 24.26
N ARG A 66 -5.88 0.18 24.05
CA ARG A 66 -5.60 -1.24 23.73
C ARG A 66 -6.06 -2.18 24.85
N ILE A 67 -5.82 -1.83 26.11
CA ILE A 67 -6.30 -2.62 27.24
C ILE A 67 -7.83 -2.70 27.25
N ALA A 68 -8.52 -1.59 26.94
CA ALA A 68 -9.98 -1.59 26.87
C ALA A 68 -10.51 -2.50 25.78
N TYR A 69 -9.97 -2.37 24.57
CA TYR A 69 -10.37 -3.22 23.45
C TYR A 69 -10.11 -4.70 23.75
N ALA A 70 -8.94 -5.04 24.30
CA ALA A 70 -8.64 -6.41 24.71
C ALA A 70 -9.62 -6.95 25.76
N SER A 71 -10.04 -6.10 26.72
CA SER A 71 -10.95 -6.50 27.80
C SER A 71 -12.42 -6.62 27.36
N SER A 72 -12.77 -6.13 26.19
CA SER A 72 -14.15 -6.13 25.67
C SER A 72 -14.46 -7.30 24.74
N VAL A 73 -13.46 -8.11 24.40
CA VAL A 73 -13.63 -9.25 23.47
C VAL A 73 -14.40 -10.39 24.16
N ASP A 74 -15.41 -10.90 23.47
CA ASP A 74 -16.24 -12.01 23.91
C ASP A 74 -15.78 -13.36 23.33
N LEU A 75 -16.37 -14.43 23.80
CA LEU A 75 -16.07 -15.78 23.35
C LEU A 75 -16.36 -15.97 21.85
N ASP A 76 -17.45 -15.38 21.33
CA ASP A 76 -17.83 -15.53 19.94
C ASP A 76 -16.77 -14.93 18.99
N THR A 77 -16.19 -13.82 19.39
CA THR A 77 -15.06 -13.21 18.68
C THR A 77 -13.81 -14.11 18.68
N HIS A 78 -13.48 -14.72 19.82
CA HIS A 78 -12.38 -15.70 19.91
C HIS A 78 -12.65 -16.93 19.02
N LEU A 79 -13.88 -17.47 19.01
CA LEU A 79 -14.27 -18.56 18.13
C LEU A 79 -14.15 -18.16 16.64
N GLN A 80 -14.47 -16.92 16.29
CA GLN A 80 -14.31 -16.41 14.93
C GLN A 80 -12.84 -16.33 14.52
N TRP A 81 -11.94 -15.90 15.40
CA TRP A 81 -10.49 -15.92 15.13
C TRP A 81 -9.97 -17.34 14.98
N GLN A 82 -10.39 -18.26 15.84
CA GLN A 82 -10.02 -19.69 15.73
C GLN A 82 -10.47 -20.26 14.39
N ARG A 83 -11.69 -19.95 13.94
CA ARG A 83 -12.21 -20.32 12.62
C ARG A 83 -11.34 -19.84 11.48
N TRP A 84 -10.96 -18.56 11.49
CA TRP A 84 -10.12 -17.98 10.44
C TRP A 84 -8.68 -18.53 10.46
N MET A 85 -8.10 -18.75 11.62
CA MET A 85 -6.77 -19.35 11.75
C MET A 85 -6.77 -20.79 11.25
N THR A 86 -7.79 -21.59 11.58
CA THR A 86 -7.98 -22.96 11.07
C THR A 86 -8.07 -22.97 9.54
N ARG A 87 -8.91 -22.11 8.96
CA ARG A 87 -9.01 -21.95 7.50
C ARG A 87 -7.67 -21.59 6.86
N THR A 88 -6.92 -20.69 7.48
CA THR A 88 -5.60 -20.25 6.98
C THR A 88 -4.62 -21.41 7.00
N ARG A 89 -4.55 -22.17 8.08
CA ARG A 89 -3.66 -23.33 8.20
C ARG A 89 -4.03 -24.43 7.20
N ALA A 90 -5.31 -24.72 7.02
CA ALA A 90 -5.79 -25.66 6.02
C ALA A 90 -5.38 -25.23 4.59
N MET A 91 -5.49 -23.93 4.28
CA MET A 91 -4.99 -23.41 3.01
C MET A 91 -3.48 -23.56 2.85
N ASP A 92 -2.70 -23.29 3.88
CA ASP A 92 -1.24 -23.42 3.86
C ASP A 92 -0.80 -24.86 3.54
N GLU A 93 -1.52 -25.87 4.05
CA GLU A 93 -1.25 -27.28 3.76
C GLU A 93 -1.52 -27.61 2.29
N HIS A 94 -2.63 -27.13 1.75
CA HIS A 94 -2.93 -27.30 0.32
C HIS A 94 -1.95 -26.54 -0.57
N LEU A 95 -1.57 -25.32 -0.19
CA LEU A 95 -0.57 -24.53 -0.93
C LEU A 95 0.80 -25.21 -0.94
N LYS A 96 1.20 -25.82 0.18
CA LYS A 96 2.44 -26.61 0.24
C LYS A 96 2.43 -27.75 -0.77
N ASP A 97 1.31 -28.49 -0.85
CA ASP A 97 1.17 -29.58 -1.81
C ASP A 97 1.14 -29.05 -3.26
N LEU A 98 0.35 -28.03 -3.55
CA LEU A 98 0.27 -27.42 -4.88
C LEU A 98 1.61 -26.91 -5.38
N PHE A 99 2.37 -26.23 -4.52
CA PHE A 99 3.69 -25.69 -4.90
C PHE A 99 4.75 -26.78 -5.07
N SER A 100 4.62 -27.91 -4.35
CA SER A 100 5.57 -29.02 -4.44
C SER A 100 5.28 -29.95 -5.63
N ASN A 101 4.03 -30.26 -5.87
CA ASN A 101 3.61 -31.26 -6.85
C ASN A 101 3.08 -30.66 -8.16
N GLY A 102 2.63 -29.41 -8.12
CA GLY A 102 1.99 -28.74 -9.25
C GLY A 102 0.66 -29.37 -9.67
N ILE A 103 -0.03 -28.69 -10.56
CA ILE A 103 -1.22 -29.22 -11.26
C ILE A 103 -0.93 -29.31 -12.75
N SER A 104 -1.59 -30.25 -13.44
CA SER A 104 -1.38 -30.45 -14.88
C SER A 104 -1.86 -29.25 -15.69
N THR A 105 -1.06 -28.85 -16.66
CA THR A 105 -1.37 -27.82 -17.65
C THR A 105 -1.90 -28.45 -18.95
N PRO A 106 -2.59 -27.72 -19.82
CA PRO A 106 -3.14 -28.25 -21.07
C PRO A 106 -2.11 -28.82 -22.03
N ASP A 107 -0.88 -28.33 -21.99
CA ASP A 107 0.26 -28.80 -22.79
C ASP A 107 0.96 -30.06 -22.22
N GLY A 108 0.41 -30.62 -21.12
CA GLY A 108 0.96 -31.80 -20.45
C GLY A 108 2.10 -31.54 -19.47
N GLY A 109 2.42 -30.26 -19.23
CA GLY A 109 3.35 -29.83 -18.20
C GLY A 109 2.75 -29.85 -16.80
N LYS A 110 3.51 -29.36 -15.82
CA LYS A 110 3.05 -29.09 -14.47
C LYS A 110 3.34 -27.65 -14.09
N PHE A 111 2.37 -27.00 -13.45
CA PHE A 111 2.51 -25.65 -12.91
C PHE A 111 2.31 -25.68 -11.40
N GLY A 112 3.35 -25.27 -10.66
CA GLY A 112 3.34 -25.23 -9.19
C GLY A 112 2.80 -23.92 -8.61
N GLY A 113 2.47 -22.93 -9.45
CA GLY A 113 2.04 -21.62 -8.98
C GLY A 113 3.16 -20.83 -8.33
N LYS A 114 2.76 -19.74 -7.68
CA LYS A 114 3.65 -18.92 -6.84
C LYS A 114 2.86 -18.39 -5.66
N GLY A 115 3.37 -18.62 -4.46
CA GLY A 115 2.71 -18.09 -3.28
C GLY A 115 3.55 -18.24 -2.02
N PHE A 116 2.97 -17.79 -0.95
CA PHE A 116 3.60 -17.75 0.36
C PHE A 116 2.60 -18.27 1.38
N ARG A 117 3.11 -18.95 2.40
CA ARG A 117 2.30 -19.51 3.47
C ARG A 117 2.40 -18.65 4.72
N SER A 118 1.35 -18.71 5.55
CA SER A 118 1.19 -17.92 6.78
C SER A 118 1.54 -18.70 8.05
N THR A 119 2.02 -19.94 7.93
CA THR A 119 2.23 -20.86 9.06
C THR A 119 2.96 -20.18 10.22
N TRP A 120 2.37 -20.20 11.41
CA TRP A 120 2.71 -19.52 12.66
C TRP A 120 2.49 -18.00 12.66
N GLN A 121 1.94 -17.43 11.59
CA GLN A 121 1.59 -16.00 11.51
C GLN A 121 0.07 -15.78 11.39
N GLU A 122 -0.74 -16.80 11.67
CA GLU A 122 -2.19 -16.73 11.55
C GLU A 122 -2.84 -15.75 12.53
N GLY A 123 -2.17 -15.40 13.64
CA GLY A 123 -2.67 -14.42 14.62
C GLY A 123 -3.13 -13.09 14.01
N VAL A 124 -2.58 -12.73 12.86
CA VAL A 124 -2.93 -11.49 12.11
C VAL A 124 -4.43 -11.38 11.78
N VAL A 125 -5.18 -12.49 11.78
CA VAL A 125 -6.65 -12.49 11.58
C VAL A 125 -7.39 -11.62 12.60
N GLY A 126 -6.79 -11.42 13.79
CA GLY A 126 -7.35 -10.56 14.83
C GLY A 126 -7.60 -9.12 14.37
N CYS A 127 -6.83 -8.61 13.40
CA CYS A 127 -7.02 -7.28 12.84
C CYS A 127 -8.43 -7.11 12.25
N ALA A 128 -8.97 -8.13 11.59
CA ALA A 128 -10.18 -8.02 10.78
C ALA A 128 -11.42 -7.66 11.61
N THR A 129 -11.51 -8.09 12.87
CA THR A 129 -12.63 -7.76 13.75
C THR A 129 -12.66 -6.31 14.22
N SER A 130 -11.60 -5.57 13.95
CA SER A 130 -11.50 -4.13 14.24
C SER A 130 -11.72 -3.24 13.02
N LEU A 131 -11.89 -3.84 11.84
CA LEU A 131 -12.03 -3.13 10.57
C LEU A 131 -13.49 -3.06 10.15
N ASN A 132 -13.82 -1.98 9.44
CA ASN A 132 -15.08 -1.83 8.72
C ASN A 132 -14.93 -2.54 7.36
N ARG A 133 -15.24 -3.85 7.32
CA ARG A 133 -14.99 -4.69 6.14
C ARG A 133 -16.01 -4.42 5.05
N ALA A 134 -15.57 -4.42 3.79
CA ALA A 134 -16.45 -4.20 2.63
C ALA A 134 -17.61 -5.20 2.54
N ILE A 135 -17.38 -6.45 2.97
CA ILE A 135 -18.40 -7.51 2.94
C ILE A 135 -19.52 -7.31 3.97
N ASP A 136 -19.30 -6.52 5.01
CA ASP A 136 -20.29 -6.22 6.04
C ASP A 136 -21.14 -4.98 5.69
N LEU A 137 -20.76 -4.26 4.62
CA LEU A 137 -21.40 -3.03 4.19
C LEU A 137 -22.34 -3.28 3.00
N PRO A 138 -23.47 -2.56 2.95
CA PRO A 138 -24.29 -2.55 1.74
C PRO A 138 -23.50 -1.98 0.56
N PRO A 139 -23.80 -2.41 -0.69
CA PRO A 139 -23.00 -2.05 -1.88
C PRO A 139 -22.73 -0.55 -2.03
N GLU A 140 -23.72 0.30 -1.75
CA GLU A 140 -23.62 1.75 -1.84
C GLU A 140 -22.64 2.37 -0.84
N ASN A 141 -22.35 1.68 0.26
CA ASN A 141 -21.46 2.15 1.33
C ASN A 141 -20.06 1.49 1.29
N ARG A 142 -19.79 0.59 0.35
CA ARG A 142 -18.50 -0.12 0.27
C ARG A 142 -17.33 0.83 0.04
N HIS A 143 -17.57 2.01 -0.55
CA HIS A 143 -16.56 3.06 -0.67
C HIS A 143 -16.05 3.59 0.69
N GLN A 144 -16.73 3.29 1.79
CA GLN A 144 -16.32 3.66 3.16
C GLN A 144 -15.60 2.50 3.89
N ALA A 145 -15.47 1.34 3.26
CA ALA A 145 -14.77 0.21 3.87
C ALA A 145 -13.30 0.55 4.12
N ASP A 146 -12.77 0.05 5.21
CA ASP A 146 -11.34 0.14 5.50
C ASP A 146 -10.55 -0.67 4.48
N ILE A 147 -9.32 -0.22 4.18
CA ILE A 147 -8.45 -0.86 3.19
C ILE A 147 -7.27 -1.50 3.91
N ILE A 148 -6.98 -2.74 3.55
CA ILE A 148 -5.72 -3.39 3.92
C ILE A 148 -4.77 -3.42 2.72
N ALA A 149 -3.49 -3.21 2.95
CA ALA A 149 -2.40 -3.44 2.00
C ALA A 149 -1.51 -4.57 2.53
N PRO A 150 -1.95 -5.83 2.41
CA PRO A 150 -1.32 -6.95 3.07
C PRO A 150 0.03 -7.30 2.46
N MET A 151 0.87 -8.02 3.21
CA MET A 151 1.97 -8.75 2.62
C MET A 151 1.47 -9.94 1.79
N ILE A 152 2.30 -10.44 0.91
CA ILE A 152 2.00 -11.62 0.09
C ILE A 152 1.63 -12.83 0.98
N ARG A 153 2.21 -12.92 2.19
CA ARG A 153 1.96 -14.00 3.14
C ARG A 153 0.80 -13.76 4.12
N ASP A 154 0.14 -12.60 4.09
CA ASP A 154 -0.99 -12.31 4.97
C ASP A 154 -2.30 -12.95 4.46
N VAL A 155 -2.22 -14.22 4.07
CA VAL A 155 -3.35 -15.02 3.59
C VAL A 155 -4.49 -15.01 4.63
N GLY A 156 -4.15 -15.18 5.91
CA GLY A 156 -5.13 -15.16 6.99
C GLY A 156 -5.86 -13.81 7.11
N LEU A 157 -5.16 -12.69 6.98
CA LEU A 157 -5.78 -11.37 7.01
C LEU A 157 -6.71 -11.16 5.80
N ALA A 158 -6.27 -11.56 4.61
CA ALA A 158 -7.08 -11.47 3.39
C ALA A 158 -8.37 -12.30 3.48
N LEU A 159 -8.28 -13.52 4.01
CA LEU A 159 -9.44 -14.39 4.29
C LEU A 159 -10.39 -13.75 5.32
N ALA A 160 -9.84 -13.21 6.41
CA ALA A 160 -10.62 -12.63 7.48
C ALA A 160 -11.37 -11.35 7.07
N VAL A 161 -10.84 -10.57 6.12
CA VAL A 161 -11.56 -9.40 5.57
C VAL A 161 -12.54 -9.76 4.45
N GLY A 162 -12.53 -11.01 3.96
CA GLY A 162 -13.58 -11.50 3.07
C GLY A 162 -13.13 -12.10 1.74
N GLN A 163 -11.82 -12.20 1.43
CA GLN A 163 -11.40 -13.03 0.31
C GLN A 163 -11.76 -14.51 0.59
N THR A 164 -12.16 -15.23 -0.45
CA THR A 164 -12.47 -16.65 -0.33
C THR A 164 -11.23 -17.52 -0.62
N PRO A 165 -11.19 -18.77 -0.10
CA PRO A 165 -10.14 -19.70 -0.46
C PRO A 165 -10.01 -19.92 -1.97
N LEU A 166 -11.14 -19.95 -2.69
CA LEU A 166 -11.14 -20.10 -4.15
C LEU A 166 -10.44 -18.93 -4.86
N GLU A 167 -10.73 -17.68 -4.46
CA GLU A 167 -10.09 -16.50 -5.05
C GLU A 167 -8.57 -16.52 -4.85
N ILE A 168 -8.11 -16.92 -3.67
CA ILE A 168 -6.69 -16.99 -3.36
C ILE A 168 -6.00 -18.13 -4.13
N PHE A 169 -6.58 -19.33 -4.14
CA PHE A 169 -6.06 -20.45 -4.92
C PHE A 169 -6.01 -20.13 -6.42
N ALA A 170 -7.09 -19.56 -6.97
CA ALA A 170 -7.18 -19.24 -8.38
C ALA A 170 -6.09 -18.22 -8.79
N ALA A 171 -5.85 -17.18 -7.98
CA ALA A 171 -4.80 -16.21 -8.24
C ALA A 171 -3.41 -16.85 -8.16
N GLN A 172 -3.08 -17.55 -7.06
CA GLN A 172 -1.76 -18.14 -6.86
C GLN A 172 -1.43 -19.26 -7.85
N MET A 173 -2.45 -19.94 -8.38
CA MET A 173 -2.30 -20.97 -9.42
C MET A 173 -2.51 -20.43 -10.84
N GLY A 174 -2.61 -19.13 -11.02
CA GLY A 174 -2.69 -18.48 -12.34
C GLY A 174 -3.89 -18.90 -13.18
N LYS A 175 -5.04 -19.18 -12.54
CA LYS A 175 -6.24 -19.59 -13.24
C LYS A 175 -7.00 -18.42 -13.86
N SER A 176 -7.64 -18.67 -15.01
CA SER A 176 -8.54 -17.71 -15.65
C SER A 176 -9.76 -17.45 -14.77
N GLY A 177 -10.22 -16.18 -14.75
CA GLY A 177 -11.33 -15.76 -13.89
C GLY A 177 -10.94 -15.53 -12.43
N SER A 178 -9.65 -15.49 -12.10
CA SER A 178 -9.18 -14.96 -10.82
C SER A 178 -9.33 -13.44 -10.80
N TYR A 179 -9.41 -12.83 -9.61
CA TYR A 179 -9.43 -11.36 -9.49
C TYR A 179 -8.17 -10.69 -10.07
N MET A 180 -7.08 -11.45 -10.20
CA MET A 180 -5.79 -11.02 -10.73
C MET A 180 -5.63 -11.35 -12.22
N ASP A 181 -6.68 -11.13 -13.00
CA ASP A 181 -6.75 -11.43 -14.44
C ASP A 181 -6.90 -10.20 -15.33
N GLY A 182 -6.62 -9.02 -14.80
CA GLY A 182 -6.73 -7.77 -15.55
C GLY A 182 -8.15 -7.19 -15.58
N GLY A 183 -9.03 -7.60 -14.66
CA GLY A 183 -10.32 -6.96 -14.47
C GLY A 183 -11.41 -7.39 -15.47
N ASN A 184 -11.76 -8.66 -15.50
CA ASN A 184 -12.84 -9.22 -16.34
C ASN A 184 -12.58 -9.26 -17.86
N LEU A 185 -11.33 -9.39 -18.27
CA LEU A 185 -10.98 -9.42 -19.70
C LEU A 185 -10.99 -10.84 -20.30
N ASP A 186 -11.65 -11.82 -19.69
CA ASP A 186 -11.62 -13.24 -20.10
C ASP A 186 -10.19 -13.81 -20.28
N SER A 187 -9.23 -13.10 -19.70
CA SER A 187 -7.84 -13.48 -19.62
C SER A 187 -7.56 -13.85 -18.18
N GLY A 188 -6.61 -14.57 -17.86
CA GLY A 188 -6.33 -14.92 -16.46
C GLY A 188 -4.85 -15.03 -16.21
N GLY A 189 -4.49 -15.35 -14.97
CA GLY A 189 -3.16 -15.75 -14.62
C GLY A 189 -2.08 -14.69 -14.79
N ARG A 190 -2.43 -13.42 -14.82
CA ARG A 190 -1.48 -12.33 -15.02
C ARG A 190 -0.62 -12.08 -13.81
N ASP A 191 -1.23 -12.15 -12.63
CA ASP A 191 -0.53 -12.00 -11.38
C ASP A 191 -0.92 -13.10 -10.39
N LEU A 192 0.06 -13.62 -9.69
CA LEU A 192 -0.10 -14.76 -8.76
C LEU A 192 -0.22 -14.31 -7.31
N HIS A 193 -0.43 -13.02 -7.06
CA HIS A 193 -0.61 -12.48 -5.72
C HIS A 193 -2.08 -12.53 -5.27
N ILE A 194 -2.29 -12.51 -3.95
CA ILE A 194 -3.59 -12.29 -3.35
C ILE A 194 -4.04 -10.84 -3.62
N GLY A 195 -5.31 -10.56 -3.45
CA GLY A 195 -5.86 -9.21 -3.54
C GLY A 195 -7.28 -9.23 -4.11
N ASN A 196 -8.07 -8.27 -3.68
CA ASN A 196 -9.39 -7.98 -4.21
C ASN A 196 -9.81 -6.59 -3.74
N TRP A 197 -9.68 -5.61 -4.63
CA TRP A 197 -9.97 -4.21 -4.31
C TRP A 197 -11.42 -3.99 -3.85
N GLU A 198 -12.39 -4.71 -4.42
CA GLU A 198 -13.80 -4.61 -4.04
C GLU A 198 -14.07 -5.06 -2.60
N LYS A 199 -13.17 -5.90 -2.05
CA LYS A 199 -13.22 -6.37 -0.66
C LYS A 199 -12.31 -5.57 0.28
N GLY A 200 -11.73 -4.48 -0.22
CA GLY A 200 -10.81 -3.65 0.56
C GLY A 200 -9.41 -4.23 0.69
N VAL A 201 -9.01 -5.16 -0.18
CA VAL A 201 -7.68 -5.78 -0.18
C VAL A 201 -6.88 -5.24 -1.36
N LEU A 202 -5.98 -4.28 -1.11
CA LEU A 202 -5.04 -3.80 -2.12
C LEU A 202 -4.07 -4.92 -2.49
N PRO A 203 -3.99 -5.33 -3.78
CA PRO A 203 -3.07 -6.39 -4.18
C PRO A 203 -1.61 -6.06 -3.82
N PRO A 204 -0.91 -6.93 -3.07
CA PRO A 204 0.50 -6.73 -2.76
C PRO A 204 1.38 -6.81 -4.00
N THR A 205 2.63 -6.36 -3.85
CA THR A 205 3.64 -6.38 -4.90
C THR A 205 4.86 -7.17 -4.45
N ALA A 206 5.56 -7.81 -5.41
CA ALA A 206 6.86 -8.43 -5.11
C ALA A 206 7.96 -7.38 -4.91
N PRO A 207 8.07 -6.32 -5.72
CA PRO A 207 8.92 -5.18 -5.38
C PRO A 207 8.39 -4.47 -4.13
N LEU A 208 9.21 -4.41 -3.09
CA LEU A 208 8.85 -3.83 -1.79
C LEU A 208 9.38 -2.39 -1.71
N PRO A 209 8.69 -1.49 -1.00
CA PRO A 209 7.43 -1.60 -0.24
C PRO A 209 6.21 -1.00 -0.95
N ILE A 210 6.10 -1.12 -2.26
CA ILE A 210 5.11 -0.42 -3.11
C ILE A 210 3.70 -0.44 -2.51
N ALA A 211 3.21 -1.60 -2.04
CA ALA A 211 1.84 -1.69 -1.53
C ALA A 211 1.57 -0.74 -0.35
N SER A 212 2.51 -0.63 0.62
CA SER A 212 2.36 0.29 1.76
C SER A 212 2.50 1.76 1.35
N ALA A 213 3.36 2.06 0.38
CA ALA A 213 3.51 3.40 -0.18
C ALA A 213 2.27 3.83 -0.96
N THR A 214 1.69 2.92 -1.76
CA THR A 214 0.41 3.14 -2.46
C THR A 214 -0.74 3.33 -1.47
N ALA A 215 -0.83 2.49 -0.42
CA ALA A 215 -1.84 2.65 0.64
C ALA A 215 -1.77 4.01 1.33
N THR A 216 -0.57 4.58 1.46
CA THR A 216 -0.38 5.95 1.97
C THR A 216 -1.06 6.98 1.06
N GLY A 217 -1.01 6.78 -0.25
CA GLY A 217 -1.72 7.60 -1.24
C GLY A 217 -3.25 7.42 -1.17
N VAL A 218 -3.73 6.18 -0.99
CA VAL A 218 -5.17 5.93 -0.78
C VAL A 218 -5.67 6.62 0.50
N ALA A 219 -4.85 6.60 1.57
CA ALA A 219 -5.15 7.31 2.81
C ALA A 219 -5.12 8.85 2.64
N LEU A 220 -4.25 9.36 1.78
CA LEU A 220 -4.21 10.77 1.40
C LEU A 220 -5.52 11.17 0.67
N ALA A 221 -5.95 10.39 -0.31
CA ALA A 221 -7.21 10.61 -1.01
C ALA A 221 -8.40 10.59 -0.05
N ALA A 222 -8.48 9.60 0.84
CA ALA A 222 -9.54 9.52 1.84
C ALA A 222 -9.61 10.80 2.70
N LYS A 223 -8.44 11.33 3.10
CA LYS A 223 -8.37 12.58 3.86
C LYS A 223 -8.82 13.80 3.04
N LEU A 224 -8.35 13.93 1.80
CA LEU A 224 -8.69 15.07 0.92
C LEU A 224 -10.19 15.06 0.54
N LEU A 225 -10.73 13.89 0.22
CA LEU A 225 -12.14 13.68 -0.12
C LEU A 225 -13.05 13.57 1.12
N ARG A 226 -12.48 13.66 2.34
CA ARG A 226 -13.19 13.56 3.63
C ARG A 226 -13.98 12.25 3.79
N ILE A 227 -13.42 11.16 3.27
CA ILE A 227 -13.96 9.82 3.45
C ILE A 227 -13.46 9.29 4.80
N ASN A 228 -14.39 8.86 5.66
CA ASN A 228 -14.06 8.27 6.96
C ASN A 228 -13.61 6.82 6.82
N ARG A 229 -12.37 6.62 6.37
CA ARG A 229 -11.77 5.32 6.03
C ARG A 229 -10.41 5.18 6.68
N PHE A 230 -10.18 4.04 7.30
CA PHE A 230 -8.90 3.66 7.87
C PHE A 230 -8.12 2.74 6.92
N HIS A 231 -6.80 2.75 7.04
CA HIS A 231 -5.90 1.95 6.22
C HIS A 231 -4.94 1.18 7.11
N LEU A 232 -4.75 -0.12 6.81
CA LEU A 232 -3.78 -0.98 7.50
C LEU A 232 -2.76 -1.49 6.50
N ALA A 233 -1.49 -1.21 6.72
CA ALA A 233 -0.39 -1.55 5.81
C ALA A 233 0.66 -2.43 6.50
N PRO A 234 0.47 -3.76 6.55
CA PRO A 234 1.49 -4.71 6.98
C PRO A 234 2.70 -4.74 6.04
N VAL A 235 3.89 -4.84 6.62
CA VAL A 235 5.15 -5.05 5.92
C VAL A 235 6.04 -6.00 6.72
N GLY A 236 6.96 -6.70 6.06
CA GLY A 236 8.00 -7.49 6.76
C GLY A 236 9.13 -6.61 7.29
N GLU A 237 9.90 -7.13 8.25
CA GLU A 237 11.05 -6.45 8.84
C GLU A 237 12.09 -6.05 7.78
N GLY A 238 12.39 -6.94 6.82
CA GLY A 238 13.30 -6.64 5.72
C GLY A 238 12.80 -5.51 4.82
N CYS A 239 11.50 -5.49 4.53
CA CYS A 239 10.85 -4.43 3.76
C CYS A 239 11.02 -3.05 4.43
N SER A 240 11.00 -3.00 5.75
CA SER A 240 11.17 -1.77 6.52
C SER A 240 12.56 -1.14 6.44
N SER A 241 13.51 -1.80 5.76
CA SER A 241 14.84 -1.24 5.47
C SER A 241 14.88 -0.43 4.18
N ASN A 242 13.85 -0.54 3.33
CA ASN A 242 13.76 0.19 2.07
C ASN A 242 13.42 1.67 2.30
N GLY A 243 14.06 2.58 1.54
CA GLY A 243 13.86 4.03 1.64
C GLY A 243 12.42 4.46 1.41
N GLU A 244 11.73 3.87 0.44
CA GLU A 244 10.32 4.19 0.14
C GLU A 244 9.37 3.94 1.32
N PHE A 245 9.68 2.97 2.20
CA PHE A 245 8.91 2.75 3.43
C PHE A 245 9.06 3.91 4.41
N TRP A 246 10.28 4.45 4.55
CA TRP A 246 10.55 5.61 5.37
C TRP A 246 9.87 6.87 4.82
N GLU A 247 9.88 7.05 3.51
CA GLU A 247 9.19 8.13 2.81
C GLU A 247 7.67 8.05 3.04
N ALA A 248 7.08 6.85 2.95
CA ALA A 248 5.66 6.62 3.22
C ALA A 248 5.28 6.97 4.66
N MET A 249 6.06 6.52 5.65
CA MET A 249 5.85 6.88 7.05
C MET A 249 5.99 8.38 7.28
N ASN A 250 7.02 8.99 6.67
CA ASN A 250 7.25 10.43 6.81
C ASN A 250 6.09 11.24 6.24
N LEU A 251 5.61 10.92 5.04
CA LEU A 251 4.43 11.57 4.44
C LEU A 251 3.20 11.39 5.33
N ALA A 252 2.95 10.16 5.78
CA ALA A 252 1.80 9.88 6.64
C ALA A 252 1.85 10.69 7.95
N GLY A 253 3.03 10.77 8.60
CA GLY A 253 3.25 11.57 9.80
C GLY A 253 3.08 13.07 9.56
N ALA A 254 3.69 13.60 8.49
CA ALA A 254 3.63 15.01 8.13
C ALA A 254 2.20 15.47 7.79
N ARG A 255 1.43 14.60 7.16
CA ARG A 255 0.05 14.89 6.73
C ARG A 255 -1.02 14.38 7.69
N GLY A 256 -0.65 13.66 8.75
CA GLY A 256 -1.60 13.09 9.71
C GLY A 256 -2.63 12.17 9.03
N LEU A 257 -2.15 11.20 8.25
CA LEU A 257 -3.00 10.33 7.44
C LEU A 257 -3.66 9.22 8.28
N PRO A 258 -4.87 8.77 7.94
CA PRO A 258 -5.58 7.71 8.66
C PRO A 258 -5.07 6.32 8.27
N ILE A 259 -3.83 6.01 8.64
CA ILE A 259 -3.15 4.75 8.32
C ILE A 259 -2.39 4.19 9.53
N ALA A 260 -2.40 2.87 9.69
CA ALA A 260 -1.45 2.17 10.54
C ALA A 260 -0.47 1.36 9.70
N PHE A 261 0.80 1.55 9.94
CA PHE A 261 1.83 0.64 9.46
C PHE A 261 2.01 -0.50 10.47
N MET A 262 2.29 -1.70 9.97
CA MET A 262 2.53 -2.86 10.83
C MET A 262 3.78 -3.58 10.34
N ILE A 263 4.85 -3.57 11.14
CA ILE A 263 6.07 -4.32 10.81
C ILE A 263 5.99 -5.69 11.48
N GLN A 264 5.80 -6.73 10.69
CA GLN A 264 5.80 -8.12 11.14
C GLN A 264 7.24 -8.66 11.10
N ASN A 265 7.89 -8.64 12.25
CA ASN A 265 9.23 -9.20 12.42
C ASN A 265 9.14 -10.71 12.62
N ASN A 266 9.24 -11.46 11.52
CA ASN A 266 9.33 -12.93 11.58
C ASN A 266 10.77 -13.43 11.66
N GLN A 267 11.68 -12.60 12.15
CA GLN A 267 13.07 -12.81 12.49
C GLN A 267 14.02 -12.92 11.29
N ILE A 268 13.53 -13.23 10.09
CA ILE A 268 14.41 -13.55 8.97
C ILE A 268 13.76 -13.12 7.64
N ALA A 269 14.35 -12.13 6.96
CA ALA A 269 13.97 -11.73 5.60
C ALA A 269 14.67 -12.68 4.60
N LEU A 270 13.94 -13.64 4.07
CA LEU A 270 14.45 -14.78 3.29
C LEU A 270 15.46 -15.60 4.12
N ASP A 271 16.72 -15.23 4.14
CA ASP A 271 17.83 -15.85 4.89
C ASP A 271 18.64 -14.82 5.72
N THR A 272 18.32 -13.54 5.63
CA THR A 272 18.99 -12.48 6.39
C THR A 272 18.27 -12.22 7.70
N PHE A 273 18.92 -12.51 8.81
CA PHE A 273 18.38 -12.30 10.15
C PHE A 273 18.17 -10.81 10.47
N THR A 274 17.24 -10.54 11.38
CA THR A 274 16.87 -9.18 11.82
C THR A 274 18.07 -8.31 12.17
N VAL A 275 19.09 -8.87 12.82
CA VAL A 275 20.34 -8.16 13.18
C VAL A 275 21.10 -7.63 11.95
N GLY A 276 20.93 -8.25 10.79
CA GLY A 276 21.48 -7.77 9.52
C GLY A 276 20.57 -6.80 8.76
N GLN A 277 19.32 -6.60 9.24
CA GLN A 277 18.33 -5.77 8.56
C GLN A 277 18.13 -4.40 9.22
N SER A 278 18.35 -4.28 10.52
CA SER A 278 18.04 -3.04 11.24
C SER A 278 19.01 -2.81 12.38
N GLY A 279 19.47 -1.56 12.51
CA GLY A 279 20.21 -1.10 13.69
C GLY A 279 19.30 -0.63 14.84
N ALA A 280 17.98 -0.61 14.64
CA ALA A 280 17.04 -0.28 15.71
C ALA A 280 16.89 -1.47 16.66
N GLU A 281 16.80 -1.22 17.96
CA GLU A 281 16.58 -2.24 18.97
C GLU A 281 15.21 -2.89 18.82
N THR A 282 14.20 -2.06 18.56
CA THR A 282 12.86 -2.50 18.15
C THR A 282 12.43 -1.80 16.87
N PHE A 283 11.62 -2.46 16.05
CA PHE A 283 11.08 -1.79 14.84
C PHE A 283 10.10 -0.66 15.16
N GLY A 284 9.55 -0.62 16.38
CA GLY A 284 8.74 0.49 16.88
C GLY A 284 9.51 1.82 16.93
N ASP A 285 10.83 1.78 17.11
CA ASP A 285 11.69 2.97 17.17
C ASP A 285 11.69 3.75 15.84
N LYS A 286 11.47 3.06 14.72
CA LYS A 286 11.33 3.69 13.41
C LYS A 286 10.15 4.67 13.36
N GLY A 287 9.03 4.32 13.99
CA GLY A 287 7.87 5.22 14.11
C GLY A 287 8.16 6.42 15.00
N HIS A 288 8.83 6.19 16.12
CA HIS A 288 9.21 7.28 17.03
C HIS A 288 10.09 8.34 16.35
N ALA A 289 10.99 7.92 15.46
CA ALA A 289 11.83 8.84 14.67
C ALA A 289 10.99 9.80 13.79
N MET A 290 9.82 9.34 13.30
CA MET A 290 8.88 10.13 12.52
C MET A 290 7.78 10.82 13.36
N GLY A 291 7.86 10.74 14.69
CA GLY A 291 6.83 11.29 15.59
C GLY A 291 5.53 10.47 15.64
N ILE A 292 5.53 9.29 15.04
CA ILE A 292 4.41 8.36 14.99
C ILE A 292 4.37 7.53 16.29
N PRO A 293 3.23 7.41 16.99
CA PRO A 293 3.10 6.52 18.14
C PRO A 293 3.30 5.06 17.73
N SER A 294 4.08 4.34 18.52
CA SER A 294 4.48 2.97 18.19
C SER A 294 4.47 2.09 19.44
N TRP A 295 4.23 0.80 19.23
CA TRP A 295 4.31 -0.23 20.28
C TRP A 295 4.59 -1.61 19.69
N THR A 296 5.04 -2.52 20.54
CA THR A 296 5.31 -3.92 20.18
C THR A 296 4.21 -4.84 20.70
N ILE A 297 3.85 -5.85 19.91
CA ILE A 297 2.89 -6.90 20.25
C ILE A 297 3.45 -8.30 19.99
N ASP A 298 2.87 -9.29 20.66
CA ASP A 298 3.08 -10.71 20.39
C ASP A 298 2.24 -11.14 19.16
N GLY A 299 2.91 -11.58 18.10
CA GLY A 299 2.28 -12.02 16.85
C GLY A 299 1.64 -13.40 16.90
N SER A 300 1.77 -14.13 18.02
CA SER A 300 1.06 -15.39 18.24
C SER A 300 -0.35 -15.18 18.84
N ASP A 301 -0.68 -13.96 19.30
CA ASP A 301 -1.93 -13.65 20.00
C ASP A 301 -2.87 -12.77 19.17
N PRO A 302 -3.97 -13.30 18.58
CA PRO A 302 -4.92 -12.52 17.79
C PRO A 302 -5.59 -11.39 18.59
N LEU A 303 -5.69 -11.50 19.92
CA LEU A 303 -6.22 -10.45 20.77
C LEU A 303 -5.37 -9.17 20.72
N GLN A 304 -4.05 -9.31 20.67
CA GLN A 304 -3.16 -8.15 20.57
C GLN A 304 -3.24 -7.47 19.21
N PHE A 305 -3.43 -8.22 18.13
CA PHE A 305 -3.72 -7.67 16.81
C PHE A 305 -5.04 -6.89 16.79
N HIS A 306 -6.11 -7.48 17.34
CA HIS A 306 -7.40 -6.82 17.48
C HIS A 306 -7.29 -5.49 18.24
N ALA A 307 -6.79 -5.54 19.44
CA ALA A 307 -6.71 -4.37 20.33
C ALA A 307 -5.85 -3.25 19.73
N SER A 308 -4.74 -3.62 19.10
CA SER A 308 -3.82 -2.66 18.45
C SER A 308 -4.43 -2.03 17.22
N THR A 309 -5.09 -2.81 16.38
CA THR A 309 -5.76 -2.30 15.17
C THR A 309 -6.95 -1.42 15.53
N ALA A 310 -7.77 -1.82 16.51
CA ALA A 310 -8.90 -1.02 17.00
C ALA A 310 -8.44 0.34 17.55
N ALA A 311 -7.41 0.35 18.41
CA ALA A 311 -6.87 1.59 18.96
C ALA A 311 -6.24 2.49 17.90
N SER A 312 -5.56 1.90 16.90
CA SER A 312 -4.99 2.62 15.76
C SER A 312 -6.08 3.25 14.90
N ARG A 313 -7.11 2.46 14.59
CA ARG A 313 -8.25 2.92 13.78
C ARG A 313 -8.99 4.08 14.43
N GLU A 314 -9.38 3.94 15.69
CA GLU A 314 -10.03 5.01 16.44
C GLU A 314 -9.15 6.27 16.48
N TYR A 315 -7.87 6.12 16.83
CA TYR A 315 -6.93 7.24 16.91
C TYR A 315 -6.79 7.96 15.58
N ALA A 316 -6.65 7.21 14.48
CA ALA A 316 -6.46 7.77 13.14
C ALA A 316 -7.72 8.50 12.65
N LEU A 317 -8.90 7.92 12.84
CA LEU A 317 -10.18 8.51 12.43
C LEU A 317 -10.57 9.72 13.28
N ASP A 318 -10.12 9.77 14.54
CA ASP A 318 -10.21 10.97 15.40
C ASP A 318 -9.22 12.09 15.02
N GLY A 319 -8.49 11.93 13.91
CA GLY A 319 -7.52 12.92 13.43
C GLY A 319 -6.16 12.87 14.14
N GLY A 320 -5.88 11.79 14.88
CA GLY A 320 -4.60 11.59 15.56
C GLY A 320 -3.41 11.33 14.63
N GLY A 321 -3.70 10.89 13.40
CA GLY A 321 -2.69 10.55 12.39
C GLY A 321 -2.27 9.08 12.44
N PRO A 322 -1.12 8.72 11.81
CA PRO A 322 -0.69 7.34 11.69
C PRO A 322 -0.21 6.73 13.00
N THR A 323 -0.17 5.39 13.02
CA THR A 323 0.47 4.57 14.08
C THR A 323 1.42 3.56 13.46
N LEU A 324 2.36 3.04 14.26
CA LEU A 324 3.21 1.92 13.87
C LEU A 324 3.07 0.79 14.90
N ILE A 325 2.70 -0.39 14.43
CA ILE A 325 2.61 -1.61 15.22
C ILE A 325 3.80 -2.49 14.86
N HIS A 326 4.67 -2.77 15.82
CA HIS A 326 5.72 -3.75 15.69
C HIS A 326 5.21 -5.10 16.19
N VAL A 327 5.32 -6.14 15.37
CA VAL A 327 4.84 -7.49 15.68
C VAL A 327 6.03 -8.43 15.76
N GLU A 328 6.27 -9.02 16.93
CA GLU A 328 7.22 -10.10 17.10
C GLU A 328 6.56 -11.44 16.80
N THR A 329 7.08 -12.16 15.82
CA THR A 329 6.53 -13.43 15.34
C THR A 329 7.62 -14.30 14.72
N MET A 330 7.25 -15.44 14.16
CA MET A 330 8.14 -16.34 13.43
C MET A 330 7.39 -17.03 12.30
N ARG A 331 8.12 -17.45 11.28
CA ARG A 331 7.59 -18.34 10.23
C ARG A 331 7.77 -19.80 10.61
N GLY A 332 6.72 -20.60 10.56
CA GLY A 332 6.78 -22.06 10.68
C GLY A 332 7.12 -22.77 9.35
N CYS A 333 7.48 -22.01 8.32
CA CYS A 333 7.76 -22.52 6.97
C CYS A 333 8.84 -21.68 6.29
N GLY A 334 9.37 -22.16 5.17
CA GLY A 334 10.33 -21.44 4.33
C GLY A 334 9.78 -20.08 3.84
N HIS A 335 10.64 -19.23 3.32
CA HIS A 335 10.23 -17.92 2.79
C HIS A 335 9.25 -18.07 1.62
N ALA A 336 9.61 -18.89 0.65
CA ALA A 336 8.73 -19.30 -0.46
C ALA A 336 8.58 -20.83 -0.44
N HIS A 337 7.68 -21.34 -1.26
CA HIS A 337 7.32 -22.77 -1.27
C HIS A 337 8.49 -23.75 -1.42
N HIS A 338 9.55 -23.36 -2.12
CA HIS A 338 10.74 -24.20 -2.37
C HIS A 338 11.84 -24.03 -1.30
N HIS A 339 11.60 -23.25 -0.26
CA HIS A 339 12.61 -22.94 0.75
C HIS A 339 12.46 -23.74 2.06
N ASP A 340 11.48 -24.66 2.16
CA ASP A 340 11.26 -25.40 3.41
C ASP A 340 12.49 -26.18 3.84
N ASP A 341 13.09 -26.97 2.93
CA ASP A 341 14.27 -27.77 3.24
C ASP A 341 15.50 -26.93 3.59
N LEU A 342 15.64 -25.78 2.94
CA LEU A 342 16.72 -24.84 3.25
C LEU A 342 16.51 -24.18 4.63
N TYR A 343 15.27 -23.86 4.97
CA TYR A 343 14.89 -23.15 6.18
C TYR A 343 14.87 -24.07 7.40
N LEU A 344 14.09 -25.16 7.34
CA LEU A 344 13.87 -26.11 8.43
C LEU A 344 14.95 -27.22 8.47
N GLY A 345 15.61 -27.50 7.36
CA GLY A 345 16.44 -28.65 7.14
C GLY A 345 15.66 -29.88 6.67
N SER A 346 16.37 -30.90 6.23
CA SER A 346 15.74 -32.16 5.82
C SER A 346 15.06 -32.85 6.99
N VAL A 347 14.06 -33.69 6.68
CA VAL A 347 13.33 -34.49 7.69
C VAL A 347 14.29 -35.36 8.52
N THR A 348 15.41 -35.82 7.93
CA THR A 348 16.45 -36.57 8.62
C THR A 348 17.39 -35.67 9.44
N GLY A 349 17.27 -34.34 9.33
CA GLY A 349 18.17 -33.38 9.97
C GLY A 349 19.55 -33.25 9.31
N ASN A 350 19.75 -33.84 8.12
CA ASN A 350 20.98 -33.72 7.35
C ASN A 350 20.64 -33.54 5.84
N PRO A 351 20.89 -32.36 5.24
CA PRO A 351 21.50 -31.20 5.87
C PRO A 351 20.59 -30.49 6.89
N PRO A 352 21.17 -29.80 7.89
CA PRO A 352 20.39 -28.95 8.80
C PRO A 352 19.89 -27.73 8.04
N GLY A 353 18.73 -27.17 8.49
CA GLY A 353 18.26 -25.88 8.01
C GLY A 353 19.14 -24.71 8.50
N TYR A 354 19.03 -23.55 7.85
CA TYR A 354 19.77 -22.37 8.29
C TYR A 354 19.17 -21.71 9.55
N VAL A 355 17.96 -22.06 9.92
CA VAL A 355 17.35 -21.61 11.17
C VAL A 355 17.76 -22.56 12.31
N GLY A 356 18.26 -21.99 13.40
CA GLY A 356 18.68 -22.80 14.57
C GLY A 356 17.50 -23.55 15.21
N ARG A 357 17.72 -24.81 15.59
CA ARG A 357 16.70 -25.67 16.19
C ARG A 357 16.12 -25.09 17.48
N GLU A 358 16.94 -24.43 18.30
CA GLU A 358 16.49 -23.79 19.53
C GLU A 358 15.47 -22.70 19.26
N LEU A 359 15.72 -21.85 18.27
CA LEU A 359 14.80 -20.79 17.85
C LEU A 359 13.49 -21.36 17.32
N LEU A 360 13.57 -22.39 16.46
CA LEU A 360 12.38 -23.07 15.94
C LEU A 360 11.57 -23.74 17.07
N SER A 361 12.23 -24.41 18.03
CA SER A 361 11.54 -25.05 19.16
C SER A 361 10.85 -24.02 20.04
N TYR A 362 11.49 -22.89 20.34
CA TYR A 362 10.90 -21.80 21.11
C TYR A 362 9.61 -21.26 20.45
N TRP A 363 9.64 -21.04 19.14
CA TRP A 363 8.47 -20.52 18.43
C TRP A 363 7.40 -21.58 18.13
N ALA A 364 7.78 -22.86 18.03
CA ALA A 364 6.83 -23.95 17.91
C ALA A 364 5.90 -24.05 19.13
N GLU A 365 6.41 -23.76 20.35
CA GLU A 365 5.61 -23.69 21.56
C GLU A 365 4.61 -22.49 21.55
N LYS A 366 4.87 -21.52 20.69
CA LYS A 366 4.02 -20.32 20.49
C LYS A 366 3.15 -20.40 19.25
N ASP A 367 2.99 -21.57 18.63
CA ASP A 367 2.08 -21.73 17.49
C ASP A 367 0.69 -21.15 17.81
N PRO A 368 0.23 -20.10 17.08
CA PRO A 368 -1.02 -19.42 17.43
C PRO A 368 -2.24 -20.34 17.38
N LEU A 369 -2.29 -21.29 16.44
CA LEU A 369 -3.50 -22.09 16.23
C LEU A 369 -3.83 -23.02 17.41
N PRO A 370 -2.96 -23.93 17.87
CA PRO A 370 -3.24 -24.78 19.02
C PRO A 370 -3.35 -23.98 20.34
N ASN A 371 -2.49 -22.99 20.53
CA ASN A 371 -2.50 -22.20 21.77
C ASN A 371 -3.80 -21.40 21.93
N HIS A 372 -4.30 -20.82 20.87
CA HIS A 372 -5.56 -20.07 20.91
C HIS A 372 -6.77 -21.04 21.03
N ARG A 373 -6.70 -22.24 20.48
CA ARG A 373 -7.71 -23.29 20.70
C ARG A 373 -7.83 -23.65 22.19
N ASP A 374 -6.70 -23.87 22.83
CA ASP A 374 -6.65 -24.15 24.28
C ASP A 374 -7.15 -22.96 25.10
N TYR A 375 -6.83 -21.74 24.69
CA TYR A 375 -7.38 -20.54 25.30
C TYR A 375 -8.92 -20.50 25.15
N CYS A 376 -9.47 -20.76 23.99
CA CYS A 376 -10.94 -20.82 23.78
C CYS A 376 -11.60 -21.83 24.73
N LEU A 377 -11.03 -23.02 24.90
CA LEU A 377 -11.50 -24.00 25.87
C LEU A 377 -11.46 -23.46 27.31
N SER A 378 -10.39 -22.77 27.68
CA SER A 378 -10.20 -22.22 29.02
C SER A 378 -11.22 -21.14 29.40
N ILE A 379 -11.76 -20.42 28.40
CA ILE A 379 -12.77 -19.36 28.58
C ILE A 379 -14.21 -19.86 28.33
N GLY A 380 -14.39 -21.18 28.12
CA GLY A 380 -15.70 -21.81 28.10
C GLY A 380 -16.21 -22.27 26.74
N ALA A 381 -15.36 -22.34 25.71
CA ALA A 381 -15.74 -22.96 24.43
C ALA A 381 -16.03 -24.46 24.61
N ASN A 382 -16.96 -24.98 23.81
CA ASN A 382 -17.27 -26.41 23.80
C ASN A 382 -16.34 -27.14 22.83
N GLU A 383 -15.66 -28.19 23.29
CA GLU A 383 -14.71 -28.95 22.47
C GLU A 383 -15.35 -29.56 21.21
N LYS A 384 -16.56 -30.08 21.32
CA LYS A 384 -17.27 -30.64 20.14
C LYS A 384 -17.59 -29.56 19.11
N GLN A 385 -17.92 -28.35 19.58
CA GLN A 385 -18.14 -27.21 18.70
C GLN A 385 -16.85 -26.82 17.97
N LEU A 386 -15.70 -26.82 18.65
CA LEU A 386 -14.42 -26.55 18.02
C LEU A 386 -14.06 -27.59 16.97
N ILE A 387 -14.22 -28.88 17.27
CA ILE A 387 -13.97 -29.97 16.31
C ILE A 387 -14.86 -29.82 15.07
N SER A 388 -16.18 -29.61 15.26
CA SER A 388 -17.09 -29.40 14.14
C SER A 388 -16.73 -28.21 13.29
N MET A 389 -16.29 -27.10 13.91
CA MET A 389 -15.82 -25.91 13.21
C MET A 389 -14.53 -26.19 12.42
N GLU A 390 -13.59 -26.93 12.98
CA GLU A 390 -12.33 -27.31 12.32
C GLU A 390 -12.62 -28.18 11.08
N GLU A 391 -13.52 -29.15 11.19
CA GLU A 391 -13.97 -29.99 10.07
C GLU A 391 -14.69 -29.18 8.98
N GLU A 392 -15.55 -28.22 9.36
CA GLU A 392 -16.24 -27.32 8.43
C GLU A 392 -15.23 -26.47 7.63
N GLU A 393 -14.24 -25.89 8.30
CA GLU A 393 -13.24 -25.04 7.65
C GLU A 393 -12.34 -25.83 6.70
N GLN A 394 -11.94 -27.04 7.08
CA GLN A 394 -11.21 -27.94 6.21
C GLN A 394 -12.02 -28.28 4.96
N ALA A 395 -13.30 -28.65 5.13
CA ALA A 395 -14.17 -28.98 4.01
C ALA A 395 -14.37 -27.80 3.03
N ILE A 396 -14.44 -26.55 3.53
CA ILE A 396 -14.52 -25.34 2.70
C ILE A 396 -13.26 -25.20 1.84
N VAL A 397 -12.10 -25.42 2.43
CA VAL A 397 -10.81 -25.29 1.71
C VAL A 397 -10.64 -26.41 0.70
N ASP A 398 -10.98 -27.65 1.05
CA ASP A 398 -10.94 -28.81 0.14
C ASP A 398 -11.83 -28.60 -1.09
N ALA A 399 -13.06 -28.11 -0.87
CA ALA A 399 -14.00 -27.81 -1.95
C ALA A 399 -13.48 -26.67 -2.85
N ALA A 400 -12.87 -25.64 -2.26
CA ALA A 400 -12.29 -24.52 -3.00
C ALA A 400 -11.11 -24.97 -3.86
N ARG A 401 -10.22 -25.80 -3.33
CA ARG A 401 -9.12 -26.40 -4.10
C ARG A 401 -9.64 -27.19 -5.29
N LYS A 402 -10.57 -28.10 -5.06
CA LYS A 402 -11.15 -28.91 -6.15
C LYS A 402 -11.75 -28.03 -7.24
N LYS A 403 -12.52 -27.01 -6.85
CA LYS A 403 -13.11 -26.08 -7.81
C LYS A 403 -12.05 -25.29 -8.57
N MET A 404 -10.97 -24.85 -7.92
CA MET A 404 -9.85 -24.17 -8.59
C MET A 404 -9.17 -25.08 -9.62
N GLU A 405 -8.96 -26.36 -9.32
CA GLU A 405 -8.35 -27.30 -10.26
C GLU A 405 -9.19 -27.45 -11.56
N GLU A 406 -10.53 -27.34 -11.45
CA GLU A 406 -11.47 -27.38 -12.56
C GLU A 406 -11.55 -26.06 -13.36
N MET A 407 -11.03 -24.95 -12.82
CA MET A 407 -11.05 -23.65 -13.52
C MET A 407 -10.17 -23.68 -14.78
N PRO A 408 -10.56 -22.94 -15.84
CA PRO A 408 -9.79 -22.89 -17.08
C PRO A 408 -8.42 -22.24 -16.87
N TRP A 409 -7.49 -22.59 -17.77
CA TRP A 409 -6.22 -21.89 -17.90
C TRP A 409 -6.38 -20.67 -18.81
N PRO A 410 -5.57 -19.59 -18.59
CA PRO A 410 -5.60 -18.44 -19.46
C PRO A 410 -5.06 -18.77 -20.85
N GLU A 411 -5.61 -18.12 -21.89
CA GLU A 411 -5.11 -18.23 -23.24
C GLU A 411 -3.93 -17.28 -23.46
N GLY A 412 -2.82 -17.79 -24.01
CA GLY A 412 -1.58 -17.02 -24.19
C GLY A 412 -1.72 -15.77 -25.07
N ASN A 413 -2.67 -15.78 -26.03
CA ASN A 413 -2.94 -14.63 -26.90
C ASN A 413 -3.62 -13.44 -26.18
N THR A 414 -4.05 -13.62 -24.93
CA THR A 414 -4.67 -12.56 -24.12
C THR A 414 -3.65 -11.72 -23.35
N VAL A 415 -2.37 -12.07 -23.36
CA VAL A 415 -1.32 -11.44 -22.56
C VAL A 415 -1.13 -9.94 -22.84
N THR A 416 -1.42 -9.50 -24.07
CA THR A 416 -1.29 -8.10 -24.49
C THR A 416 -2.55 -7.26 -24.24
N LYS A 417 -3.67 -7.88 -23.87
CA LYS A 417 -4.93 -7.16 -23.61
C LYS A 417 -4.87 -6.39 -22.29
N GLY A 418 -5.53 -5.24 -22.21
CA GLY A 418 -5.68 -4.46 -20.98
C GLY A 418 -4.38 -3.90 -20.42
N VAL A 419 -3.38 -3.68 -21.25
CA VAL A 419 -2.14 -2.99 -20.86
C VAL A 419 -2.42 -1.50 -20.61
N THR A 420 -3.25 -0.91 -21.45
CA THR A 420 -3.79 0.45 -21.29
C THR A 420 -5.29 0.44 -21.58
N SER A 421 -6.03 1.45 -21.12
CA SER A 421 -7.47 1.59 -21.35
C SER A 421 -7.83 1.77 -22.85
N ARG A 422 -6.89 2.21 -23.64
CA ARG A 422 -7.06 2.41 -25.10
C ARG A 422 -6.78 1.15 -25.92
N HIS A 423 -6.03 0.21 -25.38
CA HIS A 423 -5.52 -0.93 -26.16
C HIS A 423 -6.56 -2.02 -26.44
N ASP A 424 -7.73 -1.96 -25.80
CA ASP A 424 -8.80 -2.95 -26.03
C ASP A 424 -9.63 -2.62 -27.28
N ALA A 425 -9.41 -1.47 -27.91
CA ALA A 425 -10.19 -1.00 -29.07
C ALA A 425 -9.59 -1.36 -30.43
N GLU A 426 -8.27 -1.35 -30.58
CA GLU A 426 -7.60 -1.60 -31.88
C GLU A 426 -6.17 -2.11 -31.67
N THR A 427 -5.75 -3.08 -32.51
CA THR A 427 -4.33 -3.51 -32.57
C THR A 427 -3.46 -2.42 -33.20
N HIS A 428 -2.15 -2.44 -32.95
CA HIS A 428 -1.21 -1.52 -33.63
C HIS A 428 -1.36 -1.55 -35.16
N THR A 429 -1.65 -2.72 -35.72
CA THR A 429 -1.88 -2.90 -37.17
C THR A 429 -3.15 -2.18 -37.59
N GLU A 430 -4.25 -2.31 -36.86
CA GLU A 430 -5.52 -1.64 -37.16
C GLU A 430 -5.42 -0.12 -37.01
N GLN A 431 -4.69 0.34 -35.97
CA GLN A 431 -4.40 1.77 -35.80
C GLN A 431 -3.57 2.32 -36.94
N PHE A 432 -2.59 1.56 -37.41
CA PHE A 432 -1.74 1.93 -38.52
C PHE A 432 -2.52 1.94 -39.87
N GLU A 433 -3.32 0.91 -40.11
CA GLU A 433 -4.20 0.84 -41.30
C GLU A 433 -5.26 1.95 -41.30
N ARG A 434 -5.78 2.33 -40.12
CA ARG A 434 -6.68 3.47 -40.01
C ARG A 434 -5.95 4.78 -40.30
N PHE A 435 -4.76 4.98 -39.75
CA PHE A 435 -3.94 6.16 -40.00
C PHE A 435 -3.63 6.33 -41.51
N GLU A 436 -3.22 5.26 -42.19
CA GLU A 436 -3.02 5.28 -43.64
C GLU A 436 -4.31 5.59 -44.40
N LYS A 437 -5.44 5.02 -43.98
CA LYS A 437 -6.74 5.18 -44.63
C LYS A 437 -7.32 6.59 -44.44
N GLU A 438 -6.99 7.26 -43.35
CA GLU A 438 -7.36 8.65 -43.05
C GLU A 438 -6.40 9.67 -43.73
N GLY A 439 -5.46 9.20 -44.52
CA GLY A 439 -4.52 10.04 -45.27
C GLY A 439 -3.32 10.51 -44.48
N GLY A 440 -3.02 9.83 -43.35
CA GLY A 440 -1.80 10.07 -42.61
C GLY A 440 -0.57 9.63 -43.38
N GLU A 441 0.38 10.51 -43.59
CA GLU A 441 1.69 10.19 -44.17
C GLU A 441 2.71 9.99 -43.08
N ILE A 442 3.39 8.85 -43.09
CA ILE A 442 4.63 8.70 -42.32
C ILE A 442 5.70 9.50 -43.07
N LEU A 443 6.15 10.57 -42.46
CA LEU A 443 7.28 11.34 -42.97
C LEU A 443 8.55 10.49 -42.89
N SER A 444 8.82 9.73 -43.93
CA SER A 444 10.03 8.94 -44.10
C SER A 444 11.11 9.77 -44.79
N GLY A 445 11.75 10.66 -44.04
CA GLY A 445 12.86 11.46 -44.55
C GLY A 445 13.10 12.72 -43.72
N PRO A 446 14.23 13.43 -43.89
CA PRO A 446 14.43 14.72 -43.25
C PRO A 446 13.33 15.68 -43.71
N LEU A 447 12.65 16.29 -42.72
CA LEU A 447 11.66 17.35 -42.95
C LEU A 447 12.27 18.43 -43.85
N LYS A 448 11.60 18.77 -44.96
CA LYS A 448 12.02 19.90 -45.78
C LYS A 448 11.63 21.21 -45.11
N ASP A 449 12.45 22.23 -45.31
CA ASP A 449 12.09 23.59 -44.89
C ASP A 449 10.72 23.96 -45.48
N GLY A 450 9.72 24.15 -44.64
CA GLY A 450 8.33 24.43 -45.06
C GLY A 450 7.31 23.37 -44.67
N ASP A 451 7.71 22.11 -44.39
CA ASP A 451 6.81 21.03 -44.01
C ASP A 451 6.27 21.20 -42.57
N LEU A 452 6.86 22.10 -41.78
CA LEU A 452 6.45 22.54 -40.45
C LEU A 452 5.77 23.91 -40.45
N ALA A 453 5.19 24.35 -41.56
CA ALA A 453 4.36 25.54 -41.56
C ALA A 453 3.04 25.26 -40.80
N ILE A 454 3.13 25.10 -39.49
CA ILE A 454 1.97 25.28 -38.61
C ILE A 454 1.57 26.74 -38.75
N GLU A 455 0.50 27.01 -39.46
CA GLU A 455 -0.13 28.31 -39.48
C GLU A 455 -0.61 28.60 -38.05
N PHE A 456 0.25 29.26 -37.27
CA PHE A 456 -0.20 29.89 -36.01
C PHE A 456 -1.19 30.98 -36.40
N SER A 457 -2.46 30.65 -36.36
CA SER A 457 -3.54 31.60 -36.59
C SER A 457 -3.41 32.77 -35.61
N ASN A 458 -2.91 33.89 -36.10
CA ASN A 458 -2.79 35.20 -35.48
C ASN A 458 -1.69 35.36 -34.40
N ALA A 459 -0.65 36.06 -34.75
CA ALA A 459 0.43 36.50 -33.86
C ALA A 459 -0.03 37.28 -32.60
N SER A 460 -1.25 37.78 -32.57
CA SER A 460 -1.86 38.46 -31.40
C SER A 460 -2.28 37.52 -30.28
N ASN A 461 -2.40 36.20 -30.51
CA ASN A 461 -2.80 35.20 -29.53
C ASN A 461 -1.70 34.18 -29.20
N SER A 462 -0.45 34.44 -29.58
CA SER A 462 0.65 33.54 -29.30
C SER A 462 0.88 33.41 -27.78
N SER A 463 0.82 32.18 -27.27
CA SER A 463 1.14 31.86 -25.89
C SER A 463 2.54 31.30 -25.79
N THR A 464 3.21 31.52 -24.67
CA THR A 464 4.44 30.79 -24.36
C THR A 464 4.10 29.37 -23.91
N TYR A 465 5.02 28.43 -24.09
CA TYR A 465 4.88 27.04 -23.65
C TYR A 465 4.46 26.92 -22.16
N GLY A 466 5.14 27.65 -21.26
CA GLY A 466 4.79 27.68 -19.84
C GLY A 466 3.40 28.25 -19.57
N ARG A 467 2.96 29.27 -20.35
CA ARG A 467 1.61 29.81 -20.19
C ARG A 467 0.53 28.83 -20.67
N ALA A 468 0.82 28.05 -21.69
CA ALA A 468 -0.09 27.00 -22.16
C ALA A 468 -0.30 25.94 -21.09
N ILE A 469 0.77 25.46 -20.45
CA ILE A 469 0.69 24.52 -19.32
C ILE A 469 -0.10 25.14 -18.14
N GLN A 470 0.19 26.38 -17.76
CA GLN A 470 -0.54 27.09 -16.69
C GLN A 470 -2.05 27.15 -17.00
N ASN A 471 -2.42 27.45 -18.22
CA ASN A 471 -3.83 27.53 -18.64
C ASN A 471 -4.50 26.17 -18.63
N ALA A 472 -3.80 25.11 -19.09
CA ALA A 472 -4.31 23.74 -19.01
C ALA A 472 -4.54 23.29 -17.58
N MET A 473 -3.60 23.56 -16.66
CA MET A 473 -3.77 23.24 -15.23
C MET A 473 -4.96 23.96 -14.61
N VAL A 474 -5.20 25.23 -14.96
CA VAL A 474 -6.39 25.96 -14.51
C VAL A 474 -7.67 25.34 -15.07
N ALA A 475 -7.71 25.00 -16.37
CA ALA A 475 -8.86 24.35 -17.00
C ALA A 475 -9.18 23.00 -16.35
N LEU A 476 -8.14 22.19 -16.03
CA LEU A 476 -8.29 20.93 -15.30
C LEU A 476 -8.83 21.14 -13.89
N ALA A 477 -8.33 22.15 -13.17
CA ALA A 477 -8.82 22.49 -11.83
C ALA A 477 -10.29 22.91 -11.81
N GLU A 478 -10.73 23.65 -12.84
CA GLU A 478 -12.13 24.07 -13.02
C GLU A 478 -13.03 22.89 -13.43
N ARG A 479 -12.52 21.96 -14.24
CA ARG A 479 -13.28 20.81 -14.75
C ARG A 479 -13.51 19.74 -13.69
N HIS A 480 -12.47 19.36 -12.94
CA HIS A 480 -12.50 18.23 -12.01
C HIS A 480 -12.84 18.59 -10.56
N GLY A 481 -13.00 19.87 -10.25
CA GLY A 481 -13.45 20.28 -8.92
C GLY A 481 -12.58 19.70 -7.80
N ASP A 482 -13.19 19.03 -6.83
CA ASP A 482 -12.49 18.49 -5.66
C ASP A 482 -11.76 17.17 -5.93
N ASP A 483 -11.97 16.55 -7.09
CA ASP A 483 -11.33 15.27 -7.45
C ASP A 483 -9.90 15.45 -7.93
N ILE A 484 -9.45 16.66 -8.28
CA ILE A 484 -8.08 16.93 -8.73
C ILE A 484 -7.20 17.47 -7.62
N VAL A 485 -5.95 17.00 -7.60
CA VAL A 485 -4.87 17.53 -6.76
C VAL A 485 -3.59 17.66 -7.59
N PHE A 486 -2.89 18.78 -7.43
CA PHE A 486 -1.56 19.01 -8.00
C PHE A 486 -0.54 18.81 -6.89
N MET A 487 0.31 17.81 -7.01
CA MET A 487 1.20 17.39 -5.94
C MET A 487 2.65 17.24 -6.42
N GLY A 488 3.58 17.66 -5.59
CA GLY A 488 5.00 17.68 -5.90
C GLY A 488 5.76 18.54 -4.91
N GLU A 489 7.00 18.86 -5.22
CA GLU A 489 7.82 19.75 -4.39
C GLU A 489 7.49 21.22 -4.69
N ASP A 490 7.48 22.06 -3.64
CA ASP A 490 7.30 23.53 -3.74
C ASP A 490 6.03 23.99 -4.48
N MET A 491 4.98 23.16 -4.50
CA MET A 491 3.74 23.43 -5.26
C MET A 491 3.00 24.64 -4.72
N GLU A 492 2.93 24.80 -3.40
CA GLU A 492 2.16 25.84 -2.72
C GLU A 492 2.77 27.23 -2.86
N VAL A 493 4.08 27.37 -3.08
CA VAL A 493 4.73 28.66 -3.29
C VAL A 493 4.48 29.18 -4.70
N ALA A 494 4.89 28.49 -5.71
CA ALA A 494 4.61 28.79 -7.12
C ALA A 494 4.85 27.59 -8.05
N GLY A 495 5.39 26.49 -7.56
CA GLY A 495 5.90 25.37 -8.35
C GLY A 495 7.20 25.67 -9.06
N ALA A 496 7.86 24.64 -9.57
CA ALA A 496 9.05 24.79 -10.40
C ALA A 496 8.75 25.72 -11.58
N PHE A 497 9.62 26.67 -11.83
CA PHE A 497 9.47 27.67 -12.91
C PHE A 497 8.18 28.53 -12.84
N GLY A 498 7.54 28.63 -11.68
CA GLY A 498 6.33 29.43 -11.50
C GLY A 498 5.09 28.85 -12.16
N MET A 499 5.06 27.54 -12.44
CA MET A 499 3.98 26.89 -13.16
C MET A 499 2.63 26.98 -12.43
N ASN A 500 2.61 27.02 -11.10
CA ASN A 500 1.40 27.05 -10.29
C ASN A 500 0.85 28.46 -10.01
N SER A 501 1.52 29.52 -10.50
CA SER A 501 1.12 30.90 -10.24
C SER A 501 -0.28 31.22 -10.76
N SER A 502 -0.68 30.68 -11.90
CA SER A 502 -2.01 30.87 -12.47
C SER A 502 -3.10 30.16 -11.67
N LEU A 503 -2.85 28.96 -11.14
CA LEU A 503 -3.76 28.26 -10.21
C LEU A 503 -4.04 29.10 -8.96
N LYS A 504 -2.99 29.66 -8.37
CA LYS A 504 -3.11 30.56 -7.21
C LYS A 504 -3.91 31.81 -7.54
N ALA A 505 -3.58 32.48 -8.64
CA ALA A 505 -4.26 33.70 -9.07
C ALA A 505 -5.75 33.49 -9.37
N LYS A 506 -6.16 32.27 -9.74
CA LYS A 506 -7.55 31.88 -9.99
C LYS A 506 -8.26 31.28 -8.77
N GLY A 507 -7.63 31.27 -7.61
CA GLY A 507 -8.25 30.82 -6.36
C GLY A 507 -8.19 29.31 -6.12
N HIS A 508 -7.37 28.56 -6.87
CA HIS A 508 -7.23 27.10 -6.76
C HIS A 508 -6.08 26.67 -5.83
N SER A 509 -5.63 27.54 -4.91
CA SER A 509 -4.55 27.23 -3.97
C SER A 509 -4.80 25.98 -3.11
N GLY A 510 -6.06 25.70 -2.77
CA GLY A 510 -6.44 24.51 -1.99
C GLY A 510 -6.25 23.18 -2.71
N LYS A 511 -5.94 23.19 -4.02
CA LYS A 511 -5.65 22.02 -4.83
C LYS A 511 -4.15 21.75 -4.97
N LEU A 512 -3.31 22.64 -4.46
CA LEU A 512 -1.87 22.49 -4.45
C LEU A 512 -1.43 21.77 -3.19
N LEU A 513 -0.56 20.79 -3.31
CA LEU A 513 -0.08 19.98 -2.21
C LEU A 513 1.45 19.87 -2.26
N ASP A 514 2.14 20.52 -1.31
CA ASP A 514 3.57 20.33 -1.13
C ASP A 514 3.85 18.93 -0.60
N MET A 515 4.70 18.20 -1.29
CA MET A 515 5.16 16.88 -0.89
C MET A 515 6.54 16.96 -0.24
N PRO A 516 6.91 16.00 0.61
CA PRO A 516 8.31 15.84 1.00
C PRO A 516 9.20 15.68 -0.23
N LEU A 517 10.46 16.12 -0.14
CA LEU A 517 11.47 15.91 -1.17
C LEU A 517 11.81 14.41 -1.24
N SER A 518 11.03 13.66 -2.00
CA SER A 518 11.06 12.20 -2.08
C SER A 518 10.23 11.76 -3.30
N GLU A 519 10.84 11.66 -4.45
CA GLU A 519 10.15 11.45 -5.72
C GLU A 519 9.40 10.12 -5.77
N SER A 520 9.92 9.08 -5.11
CA SER A 520 9.26 7.78 -5.08
C SER A 520 7.91 7.85 -4.37
N ILE A 521 7.81 8.52 -3.21
CA ILE A 521 6.53 8.64 -2.51
C ILE A 521 5.59 9.63 -3.22
N ILE A 522 6.09 10.63 -3.94
CA ILE A 522 5.26 11.50 -4.78
C ILE A 522 4.49 10.63 -5.78
N ILE A 523 5.16 9.76 -6.52
CA ILE A 523 4.53 8.90 -7.53
C ILE A 523 3.68 7.79 -6.88
N ASN A 524 4.18 7.08 -5.86
CA ASN A 524 3.41 6.03 -5.20
C ASN A 524 2.14 6.59 -4.55
N SER A 525 2.22 7.77 -3.91
CA SER A 525 1.03 8.37 -3.30
C SER A 525 0.08 8.98 -4.33
N ALA A 526 0.57 9.50 -5.45
CA ALA A 526 -0.28 9.89 -6.57
C ALA A 526 -1.02 8.69 -7.17
N THR A 527 -0.31 7.57 -7.38
CA THR A 527 -0.93 6.30 -7.81
C THR A 527 -2.01 5.84 -6.82
N GLY A 528 -1.71 5.87 -5.52
CA GLY A 528 -2.68 5.53 -4.48
C GLY A 528 -3.86 6.52 -4.42
N ALA A 529 -3.62 7.81 -4.63
CA ALA A 529 -4.67 8.80 -4.69
C ALA A 529 -5.62 8.58 -5.88
N ALA A 530 -5.07 8.17 -7.03
CA ALA A 530 -5.86 7.77 -8.19
C ALA A 530 -6.76 6.56 -7.88
N LEU A 531 -6.22 5.51 -7.25
CA LEU A 531 -7.00 4.36 -6.77
C LEU A 531 -8.06 4.77 -5.73
N GLY A 532 -7.77 5.80 -4.94
CA GLY A 532 -8.68 6.37 -3.94
C GLY A 532 -9.82 7.23 -4.50
N GLY A 533 -9.89 7.41 -5.83
CA GLY A 533 -10.95 8.14 -6.52
C GLY A 533 -10.59 9.58 -6.93
N MET A 534 -9.32 9.99 -6.76
CA MET A 534 -8.85 11.29 -7.24
C MET A 534 -8.25 11.20 -8.65
N ARG A 535 -8.01 12.37 -9.25
CA ARG A 535 -7.27 12.52 -10.51
C ARG A 535 -6.04 13.41 -10.26
N PRO A 536 -4.94 12.84 -9.75
CA PRO A 536 -3.76 13.62 -9.40
C PRO A 536 -2.94 14.03 -10.64
N VAL A 537 -2.36 15.24 -10.55
CA VAL A 537 -1.25 15.70 -11.38
C VAL A 537 -0.01 15.72 -10.50
N ALA A 538 0.88 14.75 -10.67
CA ALA A 538 2.13 14.66 -9.94
C ALA A 538 3.25 15.37 -10.71
N GLU A 539 4.09 16.13 -10.01
CA GLU A 539 5.24 16.81 -10.60
C GLU A 539 6.54 16.28 -10.02
N ILE A 540 7.47 15.91 -10.91
CA ILE A 540 8.88 15.71 -10.61
C ILE A 540 9.62 16.91 -11.21
N GLN A 541 10.41 17.62 -10.41
CA GLN A 541 10.96 18.92 -10.81
C GLN A 541 11.88 18.89 -12.04
N PHE A 542 12.63 17.80 -12.22
CA PHE A 542 13.56 17.65 -13.35
C PHE A 542 13.64 16.20 -13.83
N GLY A 543 13.90 16.01 -15.12
CA GLY A 543 13.95 14.71 -15.75
C GLY A 543 14.82 13.68 -15.05
N GLY A 544 16.05 14.03 -14.73
CA GLY A 544 16.98 13.10 -14.08
C GLY A 544 16.53 12.61 -12.71
N PHE A 545 15.67 13.35 -12.01
CA PHE A 545 15.16 12.98 -10.68
C PHE A 545 14.11 11.86 -10.74
N ALA A 546 13.50 11.63 -11.91
CA ALA A 546 12.61 10.49 -12.11
C ALA A 546 13.29 9.14 -11.84
N ALA A 547 14.62 9.07 -11.90
CA ALA A 547 15.37 7.87 -11.52
C ALA A 547 15.10 7.43 -10.07
N LEU A 548 14.84 8.39 -9.16
CA LEU A 548 14.49 8.10 -7.76
C LEU A 548 13.09 7.50 -7.61
N ALA A 549 12.20 7.72 -8.59
CA ALA A 549 10.85 7.19 -8.63
C ALA A 549 10.69 5.98 -9.57
N MET A 550 11.78 5.42 -10.11
CA MET A 550 11.73 4.36 -11.13
C MET A 550 10.88 3.18 -10.67
N ASN A 551 11.06 2.69 -9.45
CA ASN A 551 10.27 1.59 -8.90
C ASN A 551 8.77 1.93 -8.85
N ALA A 552 8.41 3.13 -8.42
CA ALA A 552 7.04 3.62 -8.35
C ALA A 552 6.38 3.75 -9.74
N LEU A 553 7.16 4.11 -10.76
CA LEU A 553 6.69 4.25 -12.14
C LEU A 553 6.49 2.88 -12.81
N VAL A 554 7.56 2.07 -12.89
CA VAL A 554 7.56 0.86 -13.72
C VAL A 554 6.99 -0.37 -13.02
N ASN A 555 7.16 -0.50 -11.70
CA ASN A 555 6.67 -1.65 -10.93
C ASN A 555 5.32 -1.40 -10.23
N ASN A 556 4.80 -0.17 -10.25
CA ASN A 556 3.53 0.19 -9.67
C ASN A 556 2.59 0.79 -10.73
N ALA A 557 2.69 2.08 -11.00
CA ALA A 557 1.72 2.81 -11.83
C ALA A 557 1.47 2.11 -13.18
N ALA A 558 2.53 1.69 -13.87
CA ALA A 558 2.46 1.04 -15.18
C ALA A 558 1.72 -0.32 -15.16
N GLN A 559 1.78 -1.05 -14.05
CA GLN A 559 1.35 -2.46 -14.04
C GLN A 559 -0.06 -2.69 -13.49
N LEU A 560 -0.64 -1.74 -12.77
CA LEU A 560 -1.87 -1.96 -12.00
C LEU A 560 -3.05 -2.38 -12.89
N ARG A 561 -3.22 -1.73 -14.03
CA ARG A 561 -4.28 -2.10 -14.98
C ARG A 561 -4.10 -3.53 -15.51
N TRP A 562 -2.93 -3.84 -15.98
CA TRP A 562 -2.65 -5.17 -16.54
C TRP A 562 -2.80 -6.28 -15.49
N ARG A 563 -2.35 -6.04 -14.25
CA ARG A 563 -2.40 -7.03 -13.17
C ARG A 563 -3.83 -7.35 -12.75
N TRP A 564 -4.65 -6.33 -12.48
CA TRP A 564 -5.99 -6.52 -11.90
C TRP A 564 -7.05 -5.50 -12.37
N GLY A 565 -6.82 -4.84 -13.49
CA GLY A 565 -7.82 -3.99 -14.14
C GLY A 565 -8.05 -2.63 -13.50
N ALA A 566 -7.12 -2.14 -12.66
CA ALA A 566 -7.29 -0.86 -11.99
C ALA A 566 -7.24 0.32 -12.96
N ASP A 567 -8.16 1.25 -12.81
CA ASP A 567 -8.02 2.59 -13.39
C ASP A 567 -7.01 3.40 -12.59
N VAL A 568 -6.04 4.00 -13.28
CA VAL A 568 -5.00 4.85 -12.67
C VAL A 568 -4.96 6.19 -13.40
N PRO A 569 -5.96 7.08 -13.22
CA PRO A 569 -6.02 8.39 -13.87
C PRO A 569 -4.96 9.33 -13.27
N LEU A 570 -3.70 9.10 -13.61
CA LEU A 570 -2.54 9.81 -13.09
C LEU A 570 -1.80 10.52 -14.23
N THR A 571 -1.65 11.83 -14.12
CA THR A 571 -0.78 12.62 -15.00
C THR A 571 0.52 12.95 -14.27
N ILE A 572 1.66 12.60 -14.88
CA ILE A 572 3.00 12.86 -14.33
C ILE A 572 3.68 13.90 -15.19
N ARG A 573 3.92 15.06 -14.65
CA ARG A 573 4.57 16.16 -15.36
C ARG A 573 6.04 16.25 -14.97
N ILE A 574 6.94 16.14 -15.98
CA ILE A 574 8.39 16.16 -15.77
C ILE A 574 9.02 17.15 -16.74
N PRO A 575 9.52 18.30 -16.30
CA PRO A 575 10.28 19.21 -17.14
C PRO A 575 11.58 18.59 -17.63
N LEU A 576 11.84 18.67 -18.93
CA LEU A 576 13.02 18.10 -19.58
C LEU A 576 13.79 19.16 -20.39
N GLY A 577 15.03 18.86 -20.74
CA GLY A 577 15.80 19.54 -21.79
C GLY A 577 16.78 20.58 -21.31
N ALA A 578 17.68 20.94 -22.21
CA ALA A 578 18.88 21.74 -21.95
C ALA A 578 18.63 23.24 -21.83
N LYS A 579 17.42 23.75 -22.02
CA LYS A 579 17.13 25.20 -21.99
C LYS A 579 17.44 25.88 -20.66
N THR A 580 17.40 25.12 -19.56
CA THR A 580 17.75 25.62 -18.23
C THR A 580 19.23 25.98 -18.11
N ARG A 581 20.10 25.37 -18.94
CA ARG A 581 21.57 25.48 -18.86
C ARG A 581 22.14 25.16 -17.47
N SER A 582 21.43 24.31 -16.72
CA SER A 582 21.68 24.00 -15.30
C SER A 582 22.58 22.77 -15.11
N GLY A 583 23.28 22.33 -16.15
CA GLY A 583 24.21 21.19 -16.10
C GLY A 583 23.52 19.83 -16.20
N PRO A 584 24.28 18.73 -16.02
CA PRO A 584 23.81 17.39 -16.39
C PRO A 584 22.64 16.87 -15.56
N PHE A 585 22.50 17.28 -14.31
CA PHE A 585 21.43 16.77 -13.43
C PHE A 585 20.06 17.40 -13.71
N HIS A 586 20.00 18.58 -14.33
CA HIS A 586 18.78 19.35 -14.55
C HIS A 586 18.41 19.50 -16.04
N ALA A 587 19.17 18.88 -16.93
CA ALA A 587 19.01 19.03 -18.38
C ALA A 587 18.88 17.68 -19.11
N ASN A 588 18.62 16.60 -18.38
CA ASN A 588 18.50 15.27 -18.94
C ASN A 588 17.24 15.16 -19.80
N MET A 589 17.33 14.31 -20.84
CA MET A 589 16.23 13.84 -21.65
C MET A 589 16.05 12.36 -21.30
N ILE A 590 14.91 12.01 -20.70
CA ILE A 590 14.70 10.69 -20.08
C ILE A 590 13.55 9.91 -20.68
N GLU A 591 12.85 10.44 -21.67
CA GLU A 591 11.69 9.81 -22.30
C GLU A 591 11.99 8.38 -22.77
N SER A 592 13.21 8.13 -23.24
CA SER A 592 13.66 6.81 -23.68
C SER A 592 13.72 5.75 -22.55
N TRP A 593 13.77 6.16 -21.29
CA TRP A 593 13.76 5.21 -20.16
C TRP A 593 12.45 4.44 -20.06
N PHE A 594 11.35 5.04 -20.51
CA PHE A 594 10.01 4.51 -20.34
C PHE A 594 9.38 3.96 -21.61
N VAL A 595 10.00 4.18 -22.78
CA VAL A 595 9.46 3.73 -24.09
C VAL A 595 9.27 2.21 -24.15
N ASN A 596 10.10 1.45 -23.46
CA ASN A 596 10.03 -0.02 -23.44
C ASN A 596 9.21 -0.58 -22.27
N ASP A 597 8.61 0.29 -21.45
CA ASP A 597 7.85 -0.15 -20.28
C ASP A 597 6.34 -0.06 -20.58
N PRO A 598 5.68 -1.18 -20.82
CA PRO A 598 4.26 -1.17 -21.17
C PRO A 598 3.40 -0.71 -19.99
N GLY A 599 2.34 0.04 -20.30
CA GLY A 599 1.41 0.58 -19.31
C GLY A 599 1.63 2.05 -18.94
N LEU A 600 2.72 2.68 -19.43
CA LEU A 600 2.91 4.12 -19.37
C LEU A 600 2.67 4.73 -20.75
N THR A 601 1.85 5.78 -20.82
CA THR A 601 1.71 6.62 -22.02
C THR A 601 2.69 7.79 -21.92
N ILE A 602 3.51 8.00 -22.94
CA ILE A 602 4.51 9.08 -22.94
C ILE A 602 4.07 10.14 -23.95
N VAL A 603 3.96 11.38 -23.47
CA VAL A 603 3.60 12.55 -24.29
C VAL A 603 4.74 13.55 -24.25
N PHE A 604 5.16 14.01 -25.43
CA PHE A 604 6.28 14.96 -25.57
C PHE A 604 5.86 16.14 -26.46
N PRO A 605 5.16 17.15 -25.91
CA PRO A 605 4.63 18.25 -26.70
C PRO A 605 5.74 19.13 -27.29
N SER A 606 5.58 19.53 -28.56
CA SER A 606 6.58 20.28 -29.32
C SER A 606 6.34 21.80 -29.33
N ASN A 607 5.09 22.22 -29.15
CA ASN A 607 4.67 23.61 -29.21
C ASN A 607 3.65 23.95 -28.10
N PRO A 608 3.32 25.23 -27.88
CA PRO A 608 2.37 25.62 -26.82
C PRO A 608 0.97 25.03 -26.96
N GLN A 609 0.45 24.84 -28.19
CA GLN A 609 -0.87 24.25 -28.40
C GLN A 609 -0.87 22.78 -27.99
N ASP A 610 0.11 22.00 -28.47
CA ASP A 610 0.28 20.60 -28.07
C ASP A 610 0.42 20.48 -26.54
N ALA A 611 1.17 21.39 -25.91
CA ALA A 611 1.35 21.37 -24.45
C ALA A 611 0.04 21.58 -23.69
N TYR A 612 -0.86 22.39 -24.20
CA TYR A 612 -2.20 22.58 -23.65
C TYR A 612 -3.10 21.37 -23.90
N ASP A 613 -3.25 20.98 -25.17
CA ASP A 613 -4.21 19.96 -25.58
C ASP A 613 -3.82 18.58 -25.03
N LEU A 614 -2.55 18.18 -25.17
CA LEU A 614 -2.07 16.89 -24.68
C LEU A 614 -2.10 16.79 -23.14
N LEU A 615 -1.89 17.88 -22.40
CA LEU A 615 -2.05 17.84 -20.95
C LEU A 615 -3.52 17.61 -20.55
N ILE A 616 -4.45 18.26 -21.23
CA ILE A 616 -5.89 18.03 -21.01
C ILE A 616 -6.27 16.60 -21.37
N GLU A 617 -5.90 16.13 -22.58
CA GLU A 617 -6.24 14.78 -23.04
C GLU A 617 -5.62 13.69 -22.17
N SER A 618 -4.35 13.84 -21.77
CA SER A 618 -3.66 12.91 -20.88
C SER A 618 -4.40 12.75 -19.55
N HIS A 619 -4.92 13.85 -19.01
CA HIS A 619 -5.61 13.83 -17.74
C HIS A 619 -7.01 13.18 -17.80
N GLU A 620 -7.62 13.11 -18.97
CA GLU A 620 -8.91 12.43 -19.18
C GLU A 620 -8.77 10.90 -19.29
N LEU A 621 -7.53 10.39 -19.47
CA LEU A 621 -7.29 8.96 -19.51
C LEU A 621 -7.42 8.32 -18.12
N ASN A 622 -7.74 7.05 -18.12
CA ASN A 622 -7.74 6.22 -16.90
C ASN A 622 -6.42 5.44 -16.74
N ASP A 623 -5.37 5.88 -17.40
CA ASP A 623 -4.04 5.30 -17.39
C ASP A 623 -2.99 6.31 -16.91
N PRO A 624 -1.83 5.88 -16.41
CA PRO A 624 -0.75 6.79 -16.07
C PRO A 624 -0.06 7.34 -17.35
N VAL A 625 0.08 8.67 -17.41
CA VAL A 625 0.66 9.41 -18.53
C VAL A 625 1.78 10.30 -18.06
#